data_6862c286a8963abe929ba9264a6e4cf0
#
_entry.id   6862c286a8963abe929ba9264a6e4cf0
#
_cell.length_a   1.000
_cell.length_b   1.000
_cell.length_c   1.000
_cell.angle_alpha   90.00
_cell.angle_beta   90.00
_cell.angle_gamma   90.00
#
_symmetry.space_group_name_H-M   'P 1'
#
loop_
_entity.id
_entity.type
_entity.pdbx_description
1 polymer ?
#
loop_
_entity_poly.entity_id
_entity_poly.type
_entity_poly.pdbx_seq_one_letter_code
_entity_poly.pdbx_strand_id
1 'polypeptide(L)'
;MLEKFVAIGGNTIRTGGQVNAAEPKWQNAFPALAGEKETLIQLLNHDENDIDEAYIEDFNTLKRQIKDYLENSSNEDEYLFDSVELHRIQTYLGGKRKDRNNVEISGDYDLVKTLTDNVLESVYWLKDKGVHFDRSFVDMPVGALWRRGHKPMKAQGLEYIENLGDYVKHNHGRIFTETTAEKLIKEGNQVVGIEARKANGAKVKIHTRHGVVLATGGFGANTKMLQQYNTYWDNIPDDIKTTNSPAITGDGIRLGVQAGADIVGMGFSQMMPISDPKTGALFTGLIVTPSNFVFVNKEGQRFVNEFESRDVLSKAALEQKDGIFYIIADANIKALAMNTTEDKINQELEASFSATTC
;
A
#
# COMPACT_ATOMS: atom_id res chain seq x y z
N MET A 1 -0.15 -18.14 16.76
CA MET A 1 -0.32 -16.72 16.42
C MET A 1 -1.18 -16.06 17.48
N LEU A 2 -0.87 -14.82 17.88
CA LEU A 2 -1.70 -14.00 18.77
C LEU A 2 -2.29 -12.84 17.97
N GLU A 3 -3.56 -12.55 18.20
CA GLU A 3 -4.29 -11.40 17.68
C GLU A 3 -5.04 -10.71 18.82
N LYS A 4 -4.88 -9.39 18.95
CA LYS A 4 -5.49 -8.65 20.07
C LYS A 4 -6.99 -8.40 19.87
N PHE A 5 -7.48 -8.43 18.63
CA PHE A 5 -8.90 -8.26 18.31
C PHE A 5 -9.64 -9.60 18.24
N VAL A 6 -10.97 -9.53 18.15
CA VAL A 6 -11.86 -10.69 18.06
C VAL A 6 -11.65 -11.48 16.75
N ALA A 7 -11.14 -10.86 15.71
CA ALA A 7 -10.90 -11.45 14.41
C ALA A 7 -9.52 -11.08 13.86
N ILE A 8 -8.93 -11.99 13.07
CA ILE A 8 -7.72 -11.72 12.28
C ILE A 8 -8.04 -10.81 11.10
N GLY A 9 -7.02 -10.14 10.56
CA GLY A 9 -7.14 -9.35 9.32
C GLY A 9 -6.57 -7.94 9.42
N GLY A 10 -6.71 -7.27 10.55
CA GLY A 10 -6.12 -5.96 10.82
C GLY A 10 -6.38 -4.96 9.68
N ASN A 11 -5.31 -4.41 9.10
CA ASN A 11 -5.40 -3.53 7.95
C ASN A 11 -5.64 -4.27 6.62
N THR A 12 -5.25 -5.54 6.51
CA THR A 12 -5.36 -6.28 5.25
C THR A 12 -6.79 -6.30 4.70
N ILE A 13 -7.79 -6.49 5.58
CA ILE A 13 -9.21 -6.46 5.18
C ILE A 13 -9.76 -5.06 4.89
N ARG A 14 -8.97 -4.00 5.06
CA ARG A 14 -9.35 -2.61 4.81
C ARG A 14 -8.65 -2.00 3.60
N THR A 15 -7.70 -2.72 3.00
CA THR A 15 -6.94 -2.27 1.84
C THR A 15 -7.69 -2.56 0.55
N GLY A 16 -7.24 -1.99 -0.57
CA GLY A 16 -7.72 -2.39 -1.90
C GLY A 16 -7.35 -3.85 -2.26
N GLY A 17 -6.41 -4.45 -1.54
CA GLY A 17 -6.01 -5.84 -1.69
C GLY A 17 -4.97 -6.11 -2.78
N GLN A 18 -4.57 -5.11 -3.56
CA GLN A 18 -3.61 -5.29 -4.65
C GLN A 18 -2.22 -5.65 -4.13
N VAL A 19 -1.55 -6.57 -4.84
CA VAL A 19 -0.11 -6.83 -4.73
C VAL A 19 0.57 -6.32 -5.99
N ASN A 20 1.50 -5.39 -5.85
CA ASN A 20 2.27 -4.86 -6.98
C ASN A 20 3.42 -5.81 -7.32
N ALA A 21 3.37 -6.44 -8.50
CA ALA A 21 4.43 -7.29 -9.01
C ALA A 21 4.55 -7.15 -10.52
N ALA A 22 5.75 -6.94 -11.02
CA ALA A 22 6.00 -6.95 -12.46
C ALA A 22 5.84 -8.38 -13.00
N GLU A 23 4.89 -8.57 -13.92
CA GLU A 23 4.64 -9.83 -14.64
C GLU A 23 4.47 -9.53 -16.14
N PRO A 24 5.56 -9.26 -16.88
CA PRO A 24 5.49 -8.82 -18.27
C PRO A 24 4.63 -9.71 -19.16
N LYS A 25 4.69 -11.04 -19.00
CA LYS A 25 3.88 -11.99 -19.78
C LYS A 25 2.38 -11.78 -19.65
N TRP A 26 1.93 -11.26 -18.53
CA TRP A 26 0.52 -10.92 -18.33
C TRP A 26 0.22 -9.49 -18.74
N GLN A 27 1.06 -8.54 -18.33
CA GLN A 27 0.85 -7.12 -18.55
C GLN A 27 0.89 -6.76 -20.03
N ASN A 28 1.78 -7.38 -20.81
CA ASN A 28 1.89 -7.15 -22.26
C ASN A 28 0.63 -7.58 -23.06
N ALA A 29 -0.31 -8.29 -22.44
CA ALA A 29 -1.60 -8.60 -23.07
C ALA A 29 -2.59 -7.42 -23.01
N PHE A 30 -2.26 -6.33 -22.33
CA PHE A 30 -3.09 -5.15 -22.18
C PHE A 30 -2.52 -3.97 -22.96
N PRO A 31 -3.36 -3.12 -23.55
CA PRO A 31 -2.89 -1.92 -24.25
C PRO A 31 -2.28 -0.93 -23.25
N ALA A 32 -1.32 -0.14 -23.72
CA ALA A 32 -0.85 1.02 -23.00
C ALA A 32 -1.97 2.05 -22.85
N LEU A 33 -1.99 2.76 -21.72
CA LEU A 33 -2.89 3.88 -21.49
C LEU A 33 -2.17 5.22 -21.70
N ALA A 34 -2.96 6.27 -21.90
CA ALA A 34 -2.43 7.63 -22.03
C ALA A 34 -1.56 7.99 -20.80
N GLY A 35 -0.39 8.56 -21.07
CA GLY A 35 0.60 8.95 -20.05
C GLY A 35 1.64 7.87 -19.70
N GLU A 36 1.40 6.59 -20.02
CA GLU A 36 2.36 5.52 -19.70
C GLU A 36 3.62 5.62 -20.58
N LYS A 37 3.46 5.84 -21.86
CA LYS A 37 4.59 6.02 -22.79
C LYS A 37 5.42 7.25 -22.41
N GLU A 38 4.76 8.36 -22.10
CA GLU A 38 5.39 9.60 -21.68
C GLU A 38 6.20 9.39 -20.39
N THR A 39 5.68 8.62 -19.43
CA THR A 39 6.40 8.25 -18.22
C THR A 39 7.66 7.45 -18.51
N LEU A 40 7.62 6.50 -19.46
CA LEU A 40 8.80 5.75 -19.89
C LEU A 40 9.84 6.66 -20.56
N ILE A 41 9.39 7.61 -21.40
CA ILE A 41 10.27 8.59 -22.04
C ILE A 41 10.91 9.52 -20.99
N GLN A 42 10.16 9.93 -19.98
CA GLN A 42 10.71 10.72 -18.85
C GLN A 42 11.79 9.95 -18.10
N LEU A 43 11.56 8.67 -17.79
CA LEU A 43 12.57 7.81 -17.15
C LEU A 43 13.80 7.62 -18.04
N LEU A 44 13.62 7.46 -19.36
CA LEU A 44 14.73 7.35 -20.32
C LEU A 44 15.61 8.59 -20.32
N ASN A 45 15.01 9.78 -20.15
CA ASN A 45 15.69 11.09 -20.15
C ASN A 45 16.10 11.55 -18.75
N HIS A 46 15.81 10.77 -17.69
CA HIS A 46 16.19 11.11 -16.33
C HIS A 46 17.72 11.17 -16.18
N ASP A 47 18.22 12.16 -15.43
CA ASP A 47 19.66 12.36 -15.23
C ASP A 47 20.25 11.24 -14.37
N GLU A 48 21.28 10.57 -14.86
CA GLU A 48 21.98 9.52 -14.14
C GLU A 48 22.67 10.03 -12.87
N ASN A 49 23.01 11.31 -12.81
CA ASN A 49 23.61 11.91 -11.62
C ASN A 49 22.62 12.00 -10.43
N ASP A 50 21.31 11.89 -10.68
CA ASP A 50 20.30 11.85 -9.64
C ASP A 50 20.04 10.43 -9.11
N ILE A 51 20.72 9.43 -9.68
CA ILE A 51 20.58 8.02 -9.31
C ILE A 51 21.72 7.63 -8.37
N ASP A 52 21.40 7.07 -7.22
CA ASP A 52 22.39 6.55 -6.27
C ASP A 52 23.19 5.41 -6.91
N GLU A 53 24.49 5.34 -6.63
CA GLU A 53 25.45 4.42 -7.25
C GLU A 53 24.95 2.97 -7.23
N ALA A 54 24.30 2.53 -6.14
CA ALA A 54 23.77 1.17 -6.01
C ALA A 54 22.69 0.83 -7.04
N TYR A 55 21.98 1.80 -7.61
CA TYR A 55 20.89 1.60 -8.57
C TYR A 55 21.29 1.82 -10.03
N ILE A 56 22.51 2.28 -10.30
CA ILE A 56 22.97 2.67 -11.66
C ILE A 56 22.89 1.51 -12.66
N GLU A 57 23.26 0.30 -12.28
CA GLU A 57 23.22 -0.87 -13.18
C GLU A 57 21.80 -1.21 -13.59
N ASP A 58 20.87 -1.23 -12.62
CA ASP A 58 19.44 -1.48 -12.87
C ASP A 58 18.83 -0.37 -13.72
N PHE A 59 19.20 0.89 -13.46
CA PHE A 59 18.73 2.03 -14.23
C PHE A 59 19.20 1.97 -15.69
N ASN A 60 20.46 1.64 -15.92
CA ASN A 60 21.00 1.45 -17.27
C ASN A 60 20.36 0.25 -18.00
N THR A 61 20.03 -0.80 -17.27
CA THR A 61 19.28 -1.93 -17.82
C THR A 61 17.88 -1.51 -18.21
N LEU A 62 17.17 -0.78 -17.35
CA LEU A 62 15.86 -0.21 -17.63
C LEU A 62 15.89 0.70 -18.87
N LYS A 63 16.87 1.60 -19.00
CA LYS A 63 17.02 2.46 -20.18
C LYS A 63 17.12 1.66 -21.49
N ARG A 64 17.86 0.54 -21.48
CA ARG A 64 17.94 -0.36 -22.66
C ARG A 64 16.58 -0.98 -22.96
N GLN A 65 15.91 -1.52 -21.94
CA GLN A 65 14.58 -2.13 -22.08
C GLN A 65 13.54 -1.14 -22.63
N ILE A 66 13.55 0.11 -22.14
CA ILE A 66 12.64 1.16 -22.64
C ILE A 66 12.96 1.51 -24.11
N LYS A 67 14.24 1.63 -24.49
CA LYS A 67 14.62 1.88 -25.89
C LYS A 67 14.13 0.75 -26.79
N ASP A 68 14.39 -0.49 -26.42
CA ASP A 68 13.95 -1.66 -27.16
C ASP A 68 12.42 -1.70 -27.32
N TYR A 69 11.68 -1.36 -26.25
CA TYR A 69 10.22 -1.24 -26.30
C TYR A 69 9.77 -0.15 -27.28
N LEU A 70 10.33 1.07 -27.20
CA LEU A 70 9.95 2.19 -28.05
C LEU A 70 10.30 1.98 -29.52
N GLU A 71 11.37 1.25 -29.81
CA GLU A 71 11.81 0.92 -31.18
C GLU A 71 10.95 -0.18 -31.80
N ASN A 72 10.45 -1.14 -31.02
CA ASN A 72 9.73 -2.31 -31.49
C ASN A 72 8.20 -2.19 -31.40
N SER A 73 7.67 -1.22 -30.64
CA SER A 73 6.23 -0.94 -30.58
C SER A 73 5.82 0.06 -31.63
N SER A 74 4.90 -0.34 -32.55
CA SER A 74 4.21 0.61 -33.45
C SER A 74 3.09 1.31 -32.68
N ASN A 75 2.65 2.50 -33.16
CA ASN A 75 1.56 3.25 -32.50
C ASN A 75 0.23 2.46 -32.41
N GLU A 76 0.07 1.39 -33.20
CA GLU A 76 -1.13 0.54 -33.20
C GLU A 76 -0.99 -0.68 -32.26
N ASP A 77 0.26 -1.01 -31.83
CA ASP A 77 0.57 -2.19 -31.02
C ASP A 77 1.22 -1.82 -29.68
N GLU A 78 0.96 -0.62 -29.14
CA GLU A 78 1.46 -0.22 -27.83
C GLU A 78 0.80 -1.02 -26.72
N TYR A 79 1.61 -1.78 -26.00
CA TYR A 79 1.17 -2.59 -24.87
C TYR A 79 1.70 -2.03 -23.55
N LEU A 80 1.08 -2.44 -22.44
CA LEU A 80 1.55 -2.11 -21.09
C LEU A 80 2.92 -2.74 -20.82
N PHE A 81 3.97 -1.94 -21.00
CA PHE A 81 5.33 -2.37 -20.67
C PHE A 81 5.51 -2.47 -19.15
N ASP A 82 6.15 -3.53 -18.67
CA ASP A 82 6.67 -3.59 -17.31
C ASP A 82 7.91 -4.49 -17.24
N SER A 83 8.72 -4.27 -16.21
CA SER A 83 9.89 -5.10 -15.90
C SER A 83 10.21 -5.02 -14.39
N VAL A 84 11.04 -5.93 -13.93
CA VAL A 84 11.55 -5.90 -12.54
C VAL A 84 12.36 -4.64 -12.30
N GLU A 85 13.15 -4.21 -13.29
CA GLU A 85 13.96 -3.00 -13.22
C GLU A 85 13.07 -1.74 -13.19
N LEU A 86 11.99 -1.70 -13.98
CA LEU A 86 11.03 -0.59 -13.89
C LEU A 86 10.39 -0.55 -12.50
N HIS A 87 9.98 -1.69 -11.96
CA HIS A 87 9.44 -1.77 -10.60
C HIS A 87 10.45 -1.28 -9.56
N ARG A 88 11.71 -1.70 -9.66
CA ARG A 88 12.80 -1.34 -8.75
C ARG A 88 13.11 0.16 -8.80
N ILE A 89 13.31 0.70 -9.98
CA ILE A 89 13.66 2.13 -10.16
C ILE A 89 12.50 3.02 -9.75
N GLN A 90 11.25 2.67 -10.07
CA GLN A 90 10.10 3.44 -9.58
C GLN A 90 9.93 3.35 -8.06
N THR A 91 10.21 2.19 -7.44
CA THR A 91 10.19 2.05 -5.98
C THR A 91 11.26 2.93 -5.33
N TYR A 92 12.46 2.96 -5.89
CA TYR A 92 13.55 3.82 -5.44
C TYR A 92 13.21 5.30 -5.60
N LEU A 93 12.91 5.77 -6.81
CA LEU A 93 12.61 7.18 -7.08
C LEU A 93 11.35 7.65 -6.36
N GLY A 94 10.32 6.80 -6.31
CA GLY A 94 9.09 7.07 -5.58
C GLY A 94 9.27 7.13 -4.07
N GLY A 95 10.32 6.51 -3.53
CA GLY A 95 10.68 6.56 -2.12
C GLY A 95 11.72 7.62 -1.76
N LYS A 96 12.42 8.18 -2.75
CA LYS A 96 13.46 9.21 -2.53
C LYS A 96 12.82 10.54 -2.15
N ARG A 97 13.03 10.98 -0.91
CA ARG A 97 12.40 12.17 -0.32
C ARG A 97 13.40 12.92 0.56
N LYS A 98 13.15 14.20 0.74
CA LYS A 98 13.82 15.02 1.76
C LYS A 98 12.86 15.28 2.92
N ASP A 99 13.35 15.12 4.12
CA ASP A 99 12.61 15.50 5.32
C ASP A 99 12.62 17.03 5.53
N ARG A 100 11.94 17.51 6.57
CA ARG A 100 11.87 18.93 6.93
C ARG A 100 13.24 19.54 7.29
N ASN A 101 14.22 18.71 7.63
CA ASN A 101 15.59 19.14 7.90
C ASN A 101 16.48 19.03 6.65
N ASN A 102 15.88 18.80 5.49
CA ASN A 102 16.57 18.60 4.21
C ASN A 102 17.49 17.37 4.18
N VAL A 103 17.25 16.41 5.08
CA VAL A 103 17.91 15.11 5.06
C VAL A 103 17.26 14.24 4.01
N GLU A 104 18.04 13.78 3.04
CA GLU A 104 17.57 12.85 2.01
C GLU A 104 17.42 11.44 2.59
N ILE A 105 16.30 10.80 2.27
CA ILE A 105 16.03 9.41 2.58
C ILE A 105 15.62 8.72 1.29
N SER A 106 16.22 7.58 1.03
CA SER A 106 15.89 6.66 -0.07
C SER A 106 15.70 5.25 0.45
N GLY A 107 15.12 4.40 -0.37
CA GLY A 107 15.01 2.97 -0.05
C GLY A 107 16.39 2.31 -0.05
N ASP A 108 16.64 1.45 0.93
CA ASP A 108 17.82 0.58 0.95
C ASP A 108 17.80 -0.36 -0.27
N TYR A 109 18.89 -0.37 -1.04
CA TYR A 109 18.97 -1.10 -2.31
C TYR A 109 18.70 -2.60 -2.13
N ASP A 110 19.32 -3.24 -1.14
CA ASP A 110 19.18 -4.68 -0.94
C ASP A 110 17.75 -5.07 -0.56
N LEU A 111 17.07 -4.22 0.21
CA LEU A 111 15.66 -4.41 0.57
C LEU A 111 14.73 -4.19 -0.64
N VAL A 112 14.94 -3.13 -1.41
CA VAL A 112 14.15 -2.84 -2.62
C VAL A 112 14.38 -3.94 -3.67
N LYS A 113 15.64 -4.36 -3.87
CA LYS A 113 15.98 -5.46 -4.76
C LYS A 113 15.34 -6.77 -4.33
N THR A 114 15.44 -7.11 -3.05
CA THR A 114 14.82 -8.32 -2.50
C THR A 114 13.32 -8.33 -2.74
N LEU A 115 12.64 -7.21 -2.50
CA LEU A 115 11.21 -7.07 -2.76
C LEU A 115 10.89 -7.31 -4.25
N THR A 116 11.53 -6.55 -5.14
CA THR A 116 11.17 -6.55 -6.56
C THR A 116 11.54 -7.82 -7.29
N ASP A 117 12.61 -8.51 -6.88
CA ASP A 117 13.01 -9.81 -7.43
C ASP A 117 12.05 -10.94 -7.01
N ASN A 118 11.43 -10.87 -5.83
CA ASN A 118 10.73 -12.01 -5.24
C ASN A 118 9.20 -11.82 -5.12
N VAL A 119 8.68 -10.61 -5.35
CA VAL A 119 7.25 -10.36 -5.14
C VAL A 119 6.34 -11.15 -6.09
N LEU A 120 6.78 -11.39 -7.33
CA LEU A 120 6.01 -12.19 -8.28
C LEU A 120 5.91 -13.66 -7.84
N GLU A 121 7.01 -14.22 -7.32
CA GLU A 121 6.99 -15.57 -6.73
C GLU A 121 6.02 -15.62 -5.54
N SER A 122 5.96 -14.55 -4.73
CA SER A 122 5.01 -14.44 -3.63
C SER A 122 3.55 -14.42 -4.12
N VAL A 123 3.26 -13.78 -5.27
CA VAL A 123 1.92 -13.83 -5.90
C VAL A 123 1.56 -15.25 -6.31
N TYR A 124 2.48 -15.99 -6.93
CA TYR A 124 2.26 -17.40 -7.28
C TYR A 124 2.11 -18.29 -6.04
N TRP A 125 2.90 -18.05 -4.99
CA TRP A 125 2.74 -18.75 -3.73
C TRP A 125 1.36 -18.50 -3.10
N LEU A 126 0.85 -17.26 -3.11
CA LEU A 126 -0.51 -16.94 -2.65
C LEU A 126 -1.56 -17.70 -3.47
N LYS A 127 -1.39 -17.76 -4.80
CA LYS A 127 -2.26 -18.53 -5.69
C LYS A 127 -2.27 -20.02 -5.32
N ASP A 128 -1.12 -20.60 -5.03
CA ASP A 128 -1.01 -22.00 -4.56
C ASP A 128 -1.68 -22.23 -3.20
N LYS A 129 -1.85 -21.18 -2.41
CA LYS A 129 -2.62 -21.20 -1.15
C LYS A 129 -4.11 -20.91 -1.32
N GLY A 130 -4.60 -20.84 -2.55
CA GLY A 130 -6.01 -20.68 -2.87
C GLY A 130 -6.47 -19.23 -3.05
N VAL A 131 -5.57 -18.26 -3.09
CA VAL A 131 -5.91 -16.89 -3.45
C VAL A 131 -6.08 -16.78 -4.96
N HIS A 132 -7.21 -16.24 -5.42
CA HIS A 132 -7.50 -16.04 -6.83
C HIS A 132 -7.34 -14.58 -7.18
N PHE A 133 -6.59 -14.30 -8.24
CA PHE A 133 -6.39 -12.95 -8.75
C PHE A 133 -7.21 -12.73 -10.01
N ASP A 134 -7.85 -11.57 -10.13
CA ASP A 134 -8.51 -11.16 -11.36
C ASP A 134 -7.46 -10.89 -12.44
N ARG A 135 -7.57 -11.63 -13.53
CA ARG A 135 -6.62 -11.53 -14.67
C ARG A 135 -7.21 -10.75 -15.85
N SER A 136 -8.42 -10.22 -15.71
CA SER A 136 -9.10 -9.48 -16.76
C SER A 136 -8.62 -8.03 -16.93
N PHE A 137 -7.92 -7.49 -15.93
CA PHE A 137 -7.33 -6.15 -15.95
C PHE A 137 -6.09 -6.08 -15.04
N VAL A 138 -5.27 -5.05 -15.26
CA VAL A 138 -4.12 -4.72 -14.41
C VAL A 138 -4.48 -3.48 -13.59
N ASP A 139 -4.50 -3.60 -12.26
CA ASP A 139 -4.93 -2.54 -11.38
C ASP A 139 -3.82 -1.50 -11.09
N MET A 140 -4.26 -0.25 -10.84
CA MET A 140 -3.39 0.86 -10.43
C MET A 140 -4.14 1.71 -9.39
N PRO A 141 -3.92 1.47 -8.10
CA PRO A 141 -4.55 2.30 -7.06
C PRO A 141 -4.00 3.73 -7.07
N VAL A 142 -4.79 4.68 -6.57
CA VAL A 142 -4.41 6.10 -6.46
C VAL A 142 -3.06 6.27 -5.77
N GLY A 143 -2.18 7.03 -6.41
CA GLY A 143 -0.82 7.27 -5.97
C GLY A 143 0.14 6.10 -6.19
N ALA A 144 -0.26 5.06 -6.95
CA ALA A 144 0.68 4.10 -7.52
C ALA A 144 1.40 4.73 -8.71
N LEU A 145 2.62 4.29 -8.96
CA LEU A 145 3.46 4.84 -10.02
C LEU A 145 3.32 4.08 -11.34
N TRP A 146 2.67 2.90 -11.32
CA TRP A 146 2.50 2.05 -12.50
C TRP A 146 1.37 1.03 -12.34
N ARG A 147 0.79 0.61 -13.46
CA ARG A 147 -0.17 -0.50 -13.50
C ARG A 147 0.56 -1.84 -13.36
N ARG A 148 0.55 -2.43 -12.18
CA ARG A 148 1.09 -3.76 -11.88
C ARG A 148 0.37 -4.49 -10.76
N GLY A 149 -0.79 -3.98 -10.37
CA GLY A 149 -1.57 -4.50 -9.25
C GLY A 149 -2.27 -5.81 -9.60
N HIS A 150 -1.91 -6.88 -8.91
CA HIS A 150 -2.63 -8.15 -8.90
C HIS A 150 -3.74 -8.05 -7.87
N LYS A 151 -4.99 -7.97 -8.31
CA LYS A 151 -6.15 -7.77 -7.43
C LYS A 151 -6.82 -9.10 -7.12
N PRO A 152 -7.05 -9.42 -5.83
CA PRO A 152 -7.81 -10.63 -5.49
C PRO A 152 -9.26 -10.52 -5.93
N MET A 153 -9.87 -11.68 -6.24
CA MET A 153 -11.26 -11.79 -6.71
C MET A 153 -12.26 -11.34 -5.64
N LYS A 154 -12.01 -11.66 -4.37
CA LYS A 154 -12.82 -11.16 -3.27
C LYS A 154 -12.42 -9.73 -2.92
N ALA A 155 -13.41 -8.95 -2.50
CA ALA A 155 -13.22 -7.55 -2.16
C ALA A 155 -12.12 -7.35 -1.11
N GLN A 156 -11.34 -6.31 -1.31
CA GLN A 156 -10.26 -5.91 -0.41
C GLN A 156 -9.22 -7.04 -0.21
N GLY A 157 -8.66 -7.16 0.98
CA GLY A 157 -7.71 -8.23 1.32
C GLY A 157 -8.35 -9.44 2.02
N LEU A 158 -9.68 -9.59 1.94
CA LEU A 158 -10.40 -10.67 2.65
C LEU A 158 -9.94 -12.06 2.21
N GLU A 159 -9.68 -12.23 0.91
CA GLU A 159 -9.28 -13.53 0.36
C GLU A 159 -7.92 -14.01 0.92
N TYR A 160 -6.99 -13.09 1.19
CA TYR A 160 -5.74 -13.45 1.87
C TYR A 160 -5.98 -13.98 3.28
N ILE A 161 -6.85 -13.29 4.04
CA ILE A 161 -7.11 -13.64 5.43
C ILE A 161 -7.83 -14.97 5.55
N GLU A 162 -8.82 -15.25 4.70
CA GLU A 162 -9.53 -16.51 4.67
C GLU A 162 -8.60 -17.66 4.30
N ASN A 163 -7.95 -17.59 3.14
CA ASN A 163 -7.12 -18.69 2.64
C ASN A 163 -5.90 -18.97 3.52
N LEU A 164 -5.16 -17.92 3.93
CA LEU A 164 -4.00 -18.10 4.81
C LEU A 164 -4.40 -18.47 6.24
N GLY A 165 -5.51 -17.96 6.74
CA GLY A 165 -6.08 -18.36 8.03
C GLY A 165 -6.44 -19.84 8.06
N ASP A 166 -7.08 -20.34 7.02
CA ASP A 166 -7.41 -21.75 6.88
C ASP A 166 -6.17 -22.62 6.63
N TYR A 167 -5.21 -22.13 5.84
CA TYR A 167 -3.92 -22.80 5.68
C TYR A 167 -3.20 -23.01 7.03
N VAL A 168 -3.19 -21.98 7.88
CA VAL A 168 -2.59 -22.07 9.23
C VAL A 168 -3.30 -23.14 10.06
N LYS A 169 -4.64 -23.17 10.07
CA LYS A 169 -5.44 -24.15 10.83
C LYS A 169 -5.23 -25.58 10.33
N HIS A 170 -5.27 -25.79 9.02
CA HIS A 170 -5.04 -27.10 8.41
C HIS A 170 -3.64 -27.65 8.67
N ASN A 171 -2.65 -26.78 8.85
CA ASN A 171 -1.30 -27.17 9.21
C ASN A 171 -1.05 -27.14 10.74
N HIS A 172 -2.11 -27.37 11.54
CA HIS A 172 -2.05 -27.45 13.00
C HIS A 172 -1.56 -26.16 13.70
N GLY A 173 -1.53 -25.02 13.00
CA GLY A 173 -1.26 -23.72 13.59
C GLY A 173 -2.43 -23.29 14.51
N ARG A 174 -2.09 -22.61 15.59
CA ARG A 174 -3.08 -22.08 16.53
C ARG A 174 -3.17 -20.57 16.41
N ILE A 175 -4.39 -20.04 16.34
CA ILE A 175 -4.71 -18.63 16.33
C ILE A 175 -5.47 -18.31 17.60
N PHE A 176 -4.93 -17.42 18.42
CA PHE A 176 -5.55 -16.94 19.65
C PHE A 176 -5.95 -15.49 19.43
N THR A 177 -7.22 -15.25 19.25
CA THR A 177 -7.82 -13.92 19.20
C THR A 177 -8.01 -13.36 20.62
N GLU A 178 -8.36 -12.08 20.72
CA GLU A 178 -8.56 -11.38 22.00
C GLU A 178 -7.40 -11.59 22.98
N THR A 179 -6.17 -11.68 22.42
CA THR A 179 -4.96 -11.98 23.18
C THR A 179 -3.87 -10.99 22.80
N THR A 180 -3.70 -9.97 23.65
CA THR A 180 -2.76 -8.87 23.44
C THR A 180 -1.37 -9.25 23.93
N ALA A 181 -0.39 -9.16 23.05
CA ALA A 181 1.03 -9.30 23.39
C ALA A 181 1.49 -8.07 24.19
N GLU A 182 2.07 -8.28 25.37
CA GLU A 182 2.45 -7.19 26.28
C GLU A 182 3.98 -7.04 26.39
N LYS A 183 4.73 -8.15 26.34
CA LYS A 183 6.17 -8.15 26.56
C LYS A 183 6.85 -9.35 25.90
N LEU A 184 8.03 -9.15 25.32
CA LEU A 184 8.92 -10.23 24.91
C LEU A 184 9.71 -10.76 26.11
N ILE A 185 9.79 -12.09 26.24
CA ILE A 185 10.59 -12.77 27.26
C ILE A 185 12.00 -12.94 26.70
N LYS A 186 13.01 -12.47 27.43
CA LYS A 186 14.42 -12.61 27.05
C LYS A 186 15.19 -13.46 28.07
N GLU A 187 16.13 -14.26 27.56
CA GLU A 187 17.21 -14.90 28.33
C GLU A 187 18.53 -14.41 27.71
N GLY A 188 19.24 -13.55 28.43
CA GLY A 188 20.36 -12.81 27.88
C GLY A 188 19.94 -11.93 26.69
N ASN A 189 20.55 -12.15 25.54
CA ASN A 189 20.24 -11.42 24.30
C ASN A 189 19.19 -12.13 23.40
N GLN A 190 18.74 -13.32 23.79
CA GLN A 190 17.83 -14.11 22.97
C GLN A 190 16.37 -13.89 23.42
N VAL A 191 15.46 -13.71 22.46
CA VAL A 191 14.01 -13.73 22.70
C VAL A 191 13.55 -15.18 22.73
N VAL A 192 13.03 -15.61 23.87
CA VAL A 192 12.62 -17.01 24.14
C VAL A 192 11.10 -17.15 24.34
N GLY A 193 10.34 -16.08 24.21
CA GLY A 193 8.90 -16.16 24.38
C GLY A 193 8.20 -14.80 24.44
N ILE A 194 6.94 -14.86 24.83
CA ILE A 194 6.06 -13.69 24.89
C ILE A 194 5.13 -13.79 26.11
N GLU A 195 4.93 -12.69 26.82
CA GLU A 195 3.85 -12.50 27.77
C GLU A 195 2.68 -11.82 27.08
N ALA A 196 1.50 -12.34 27.30
CA ALA A 196 0.27 -11.82 26.69
C ALA A 196 -0.86 -11.79 27.71
N ARG A 197 -1.88 -11.00 27.41
CA ARG A 197 -3.10 -10.87 28.21
C ARG A 197 -4.32 -11.16 27.34
N LYS A 198 -5.20 -12.02 27.82
CA LYS A 198 -6.51 -12.28 27.21
C LYS A 198 -7.51 -11.18 27.59
N ALA A 199 -8.59 -11.03 26.82
CA ALA A 199 -9.66 -10.06 27.09
C ALA A 199 -10.29 -10.23 28.49
N ASN A 200 -10.34 -11.46 29.01
CA ASN A 200 -10.82 -11.74 30.39
C ASN A 200 -9.80 -11.39 31.49
N GLY A 201 -8.67 -10.74 31.15
CA GLY A 201 -7.61 -10.33 32.07
C GLY A 201 -6.57 -11.42 32.40
N ALA A 202 -6.77 -12.66 31.97
CA ALA A 202 -5.83 -13.74 32.26
C ALA A 202 -4.48 -13.51 31.56
N LYS A 203 -3.39 -13.64 32.32
CA LYS A 203 -2.03 -13.57 31.79
C LYS A 203 -1.60 -14.92 31.24
N VAL A 204 -0.92 -14.91 30.10
CA VAL A 204 -0.42 -16.09 29.42
C VAL A 204 1.07 -15.87 29.11
N LYS A 205 1.90 -16.88 29.40
CA LYS A 205 3.29 -16.94 28.96
C LYS A 205 3.42 -18.04 27.91
N ILE A 206 4.03 -17.72 26.79
CA ILE A 206 4.27 -18.65 25.69
C ILE A 206 5.78 -18.68 25.45
N HIS A 207 6.39 -19.83 25.67
CA HIS A 207 7.78 -20.07 25.33
C HIS A 207 7.89 -20.55 23.88
N THR A 208 8.92 -20.07 23.19
CA THR A 208 9.19 -20.39 21.79
C THR A 208 10.54 -21.07 21.64
N ARG A 209 10.63 -22.01 20.71
CA ARG A 209 11.89 -22.74 20.42
C ARG A 209 12.81 -21.98 19.47
N HIS A 210 12.24 -21.18 18.57
CA HIS A 210 12.95 -20.54 17.46
C HIS A 210 12.88 -19.02 17.45
N GLY A 211 12.03 -18.40 18.30
CA GLY A 211 11.86 -16.96 18.39
C GLY A 211 10.42 -16.50 18.21
N VAL A 212 10.25 -15.21 18.07
CA VAL A 212 8.95 -14.53 17.91
C VAL A 212 8.98 -13.67 16.64
N VAL A 213 8.02 -13.85 15.74
CA VAL A 213 7.83 -12.99 14.57
C VAL A 213 6.87 -11.87 14.95
N LEU A 214 7.30 -10.61 14.83
CA LEU A 214 6.47 -9.43 15.01
C LEU A 214 5.80 -9.07 13.67
N ALA A 215 4.51 -9.40 13.53
CA ALA A 215 3.69 -9.12 12.36
C ALA A 215 2.48 -8.23 12.71
N THR A 216 2.70 -7.24 13.59
CA THR A 216 1.65 -6.44 14.23
C THR A 216 1.19 -5.24 13.40
N GLY A 217 1.72 -5.06 12.20
CA GLY A 217 1.52 -3.87 11.39
C GLY A 217 2.24 -2.63 11.95
N GLY A 218 1.89 -1.47 11.45
CA GLY A 218 2.49 -0.19 11.84
C GLY A 218 1.79 0.49 13.02
N PHE A 219 1.74 1.84 12.97
CA PHE A 219 1.16 2.67 14.02
C PHE A 219 0.16 3.73 13.51
N GLY A 220 -0.36 3.55 12.30
CA GLY A 220 -1.22 4.54 11.63
C GLY A 220 -2.54 4.88 12.34
N ALA A 221 -2.97 4.08 13.33
CA ALA A 221 -4.11 4.41 14.20
C ALA A 221 -3.68 5.08 15.54
N ASN A 222 -2.39 5.36 15.73
CA ASN A 222 -1.86 6.03 16.90
C ASN A 222 -1.37 7.43 16.51
N THR A 223 -2.28 8.41 16.52
CA THR A 223 -1.99 9.79 16.11
C THR A 223 -0.89 10.44 16.95
N LYS A 224 -0.78 10.10 18.24
CA LYS A 224 0.30 10.59 19.10
C LYS A 224 1.67 10.09 18.65
N MET A 225 1.75 8.82 18.26
CA MET A 225 2.98 8.22 17.76
C MET A 225 3.32 8.78 16.37
N LEU A 226 2.29 9.03 15.54
CA LEU A 226 2.44 9.69 14.26
C LEU A 226 3.09 11.08 14.42
N GLN A 227 2.58 11.92 15.33
CA GLN A 227 3.12 13.23 15.62
C GLN A 227 4.52 13.18 16.25
N GLN A 228 4.75 12.24 17.17
CA GLN A 228 6.04 12.06 17.85
C GLN A 228 7.19 11.79 16.87
N TYR A 229 6.96 10.96 15.86
CA TYR A 229 8.00 10.56 14.90
C TYR A 229 7.99 11.39 13.62
N ASN A 230 7.03 12.27 13.42
CA ASN A 230 6.89 13.04 12.19
C ASN A 230 8.13 13.91 11.89
N THR A 231 8.80 13.62 10.79
CA THR A 231 9.91 14.43 10.25
C THR A 231 9.62 14.95 8.84
N TYR A 232 8.48 14.54 8.25
CA TYR A 232 8.19 14.78 6.83
C TYR A 232 7.02 15.77 6.60
N TRP A 233 5.94 15.65 7.35
CA TRP A 233 4.73 16.47 7.18
C TRP A 233 4.85 17.76 7.97
N ASP A 234 4.61 18.92 7.33
CA ASP A 234 4.70 20.23 7.98
C ASP A 234 3.68 20.37 9.11
N ASN A 235 2.44 19.98 8.84
CA ASN A 235 1.35 19.98 9.81
C ASN A 235 0.59 18.65 9.76
N ILE A 236 0.49 18.00 10.89
CA ILE A 236 -0.45 16.90 11.12
C ILE A 236 -1.48 17.41 12.13
N PRO A 237 -2.75 17.64 11.72
CA PRO A 237 -3.79 18.06 12.64
C PRO A 237 -3.95 17.09 13.81
N ASP A 238 -4.24 17.60 15.02
CA ASP A 238 -4.42 16.78 16.21
C ASP A 238 -5.58 15.79 16.10
N ASP A 239 -6.59 16.16 15.30
CA ASP A 239 -7.80 15.38 15.04
C ASP A 239 -7.76 14.60 13.73
N ILE A 240 -6.58 14.48 13.11
CA ILE A 240 -6.43 13.74 11.86
C ILE A 240 -7.06 12.36 11.95
N LYS A 241 -7.87 12.06 10.96
CA LYS A 241 -8.53 10.75 10.88
C LYS A 241 -7.59 9.69 10.34
N THR A 242 -7.94 8.44 10.52
CA THR A 242 -7.13 7.32 10.04
C THR A 242 -7.97 6.32 9.26
N THR A 243 -7.42 5.84 8.15
CA THR A 243 -8.00 4.72 7.38
C THR A 243 -7.67 3.37 8.02
N ASN A 244 -6.76 3.35 9.00
CA ASN A 244 -6.27 2.13 9.63
C ASN A 244 -7.30 1.46 10.54
N SER A 245 -7.15 0.17 10.71
CA SER A 245 -7.82 -0.55 11.80
C SER A 245 -7.39 0.02 13.16
N PRO A 246 -8.30 0.17 14.14
CA PRO A 246 -7.95 0.56 15.51
C PRO A 246 -6.91 -0.36 16.17
N ALA A 247 -6.65 -1.53 15.58
CA ALA A 247 -5.62 -2.45 16.02
C ALA A 247 -4.18 -1.94 15.75
N ILE A 248 -3.99 -1.00 14.84
CA ILE A 248 -2.66 -0.62 14.31
C ILE A 248 -2.07 0.52 15.14
N THR A 249 -1.58 0.18 16.33
CA THR A 249 -1.17 1.14 17.38
C THR A 249 0.33 1.14 17.70
N GLY A 250 1.16 0.41 16.91
CA GLY A 250 2.61 0.36 17.10
C GLY A 250 3.07 -0.63 18.18
N ASP A 251 2.26 -1.63 18.49
CA ASP A 251 2.58 -2.58 19.57
C ASP A 251 3.88 -3.35 19.31
N GLY A 252 4.09 -3.86 18.09
CA GLY A 252 5.31 -4.59 17.74
C GLY A 252 6.56 -3.71 17.74
N ILE A 253 6.43 -2.45 17.33
CA ILE A 253 7.53 -1.48 17.40
C ILE A 253 7.95 -1.30 18.87
N ARG A 254 6.99 -1.06 19.77
CA ARG A 254 7.25 -0.92 21.19
C ARG A 254 7.86 -2.18 21.81
N LEU A 255 7.34 -3.36 21.46
CA LEU A 255 7.88 -4.65 21.91
C LEU A 255 9.31 -4.88 21.40
N GLY A 256 9.58 -4.54 20.14
CA GLY A 256 10.92 -4.64 19.56
C GLY A 256 11.93 -3.73 20.27
N VAL A 257 11.59 -2.46 20.45
CA VAL A 257 12.44 -1.49 21.17
C VAL A 257 12.72 -1.94 22.61
N GLN A 258 11.71 -2.43 23.32
CA GLN A 258 11.89 -2.97 24.68
C GLN A 258 12.80 -4.20 24.70
N ALA A 259 12.89 -4.95 23.61
CA ALA A 259 13.80 -6.08 23.48
C ALA A 259 15.21 -5.70 23.03
N GLY A 260 15.43 -4.43 22.66
CA GLY A 260 16.71 -3.90 22.20
C GLY A 260 16.85 -3.77 20.68
N ALA A 261 15.73 -3.81 19.93
CA ALA A 261 15.74 -3.51 18.52
C ALA A 261 15.89 -2.00 18.27
N ASP A 262 16.52 -1.66 17.17
CA ASP A 262 16.55 -0.30 16.64
C ASP A 262 15.32 -0.04 15.73
N ILE A 263 15.05 1.23 15.42
CA ILE A 263 13.95 1.69 14.58
C ILE A 263 14.48 2.62 13.50
N VAL A 264 13.99 2.44 12.27
CA VAL A 264 14.34 3.26 11.11
C VAL A 264 13.07 3.69 10.37
N GLY A 265 13.15 4.81 9.63
CA GLY A 265 12.08 5.27 8.74
C GLY A 265 10.78 5.71 9.44
N MET A 266 10.79 5.94 10.73
CA MET A 266 9.60 6.25 11.53
C MET A 266 8.92 7.57 11.15
N GLY A 267 9.65 8.51 10.56
CA GLY A 267 9.17 9.86 10.24
C GLY A 267 8.34 9.96 8.96
N PHE A 268 8.37 8.93 8.12
CA PHE A 268 7.71 8.91 6.81
C PHE A 268 6.39 8.14 6.86
N SER A 269 5.40 8.71 7.52
CA SER A 269 4.05 8.14 7.52
C SER A 269 3.34 8.47 6.21
N GLN A 270 2.74 7.47 5.57
CA GLN A 270 1.96 7.69 4.37
C GLN A 270 0.55 8.17 4.73
N MET A 271 0.12 9.28 4.13
CA MET A 271 -1.27 9.73 4.18
C MET A 271 -2.04 9.23 2.96
N MET A 272 -3.34 9.00 3.15
CA MET A 272 -4.26 8.59 2.10
C MET A 272 -5.10 9.79 1.67
N PRO A 273 -4.93 10.31 0.44
CA PRO A 273 -5.63 11.52 0.02
C PRO A 273 -7.15 11.32 -0.15
N ILE A 274 -7.60 10.08 -0.39
CA ILE A 274 -9.00 9.74 -0.69
C ILE A 274 -9.67 9.04 0.49
N SER A 275 -9.76 9.68 1.63
CA SER A 275 -10.51 9.18 2.78
C SER A 275 -11.71 10.06 3.09
N ASP A 276 -12.74 9.48 3.70
CA ASP A 276 -13.89 10.25 4.17
C ASP A 276 -13.45 11.26 5.25
N PRO A 277 -13.71 12.56 5.06
CA PRO A 277 -13.20 13.59 5.97
C PRO A 277 -13.80 13.56 7.37
N LYS A 278 -14.96 12.91 7.57
CA LYS A 278 -15.63 12.82 8.87
C LYS A 278 -15.18 11.58 9.63
N THR A 279 -15.12 10.45 8.97
CA THR A 279 -14.87 9.14 9.62
C THR A 279 -13.43 8.63 9.45
N GLY A 280 -12.70 9.12 8.45
CA GLY A 280 -11.40 8.59 8.04
C GLY A 280 -11.50 7.26 7.29
N ALA A 281 -12.71 6.75 7.02
CA ALA A 281 -12.86 5.52 6.26
C ALA A 281 -12.27 5.67 4.86
N LEU A 282 -11.61 4.63 4.38
CA LEU A 282 -11.13 4.60 3.00
C LEU A 282 -12.34 4.60 2.07
N PHE A 283 -12.43 5.62 1.22
CA PHE A 283 -13.47 5.68 0.21
C PHE A 283 -13.09 4.76 -0.95
N THR A 284 -13.89 3.71 -1.14
CA THR A 284 -13.64 2.68 -2.16
C THR A 284 -14.52 2.83 -3.41
N GLY A 285 -15.39 3.84 -3.45
CA GLY A 285 -16.43 3.99 -4.49
C GLY A 285 -15.91 4.30 -5.90
N LEU A 286 -14.67 4.79 -6.02
CA LEU A 286 -14.04 5.09 -7.31
C LEU A 286 -12.58 4.62 -7.30
N ILE A 287 -12.36 3.32 -7.42
CA ILE A 287 -11.04 2.75 -7.67
C ILE A 287 -10.83 2.74 -9.18
N VAL A 288 -10.38 3.88 -9.70
CA VAL A 288 -10.07 4.06 -11.12
C VAL A 288 -8.63 4.50 -11.27
N THR A 289 -8.08 4.24 -12.44
CA THR A 289 -6.79 4.81 -12.80
C THR A 289 -6.86 6.33 -12.82
N PRO A 290 -5.78 7.05 -12.48
CA PRO A 290 -5.75 8.52 -12.47
C PRO A 290 -6.21 9.19 -13.77
N SER A 291 -6.12 8.49 -14.91
CA SER A 291 -6.63 8.98 -16.20
C SER A 291 -8.15 9.20 -16.24
N ASN A 292 -8.88 8.69 -15.26
CA ASN A 292 -10.33 8.57 -15.30
C ASN A 292 -11.07 9.51 -14.32
N PHE A 293 -10.35 10.37 -13.59
CA PHE A 293 -10.96 11.32 -12.67
C PHE A 293 -10.15 12.60 -12.53
N VAL A 294 -10.76 13.63 -11.97
CA VAL A 294 -10.12 14.92 -11.69
C VAL A 294 -10.36 15.29 -10.23
N PHE A 295 -9.32 15.79 -9.56
CA PHE A 295 -9.44 16.37 -8.23
C PHE A 295 -9.76 17.86 -8.34
N VAL A 296 -10.90 18.28 -7.80
CA VAL A 296 -11.31 19.68 -7.78
C VAL A 296 -11.54 20.15 -6.35
N ASN A 297 -11.13 21.38 -6.07
CA ASN A 297 -11.38 22.03 -4.78
C ASN A 297 -12.84 22.54 -4.64
N LYS A 298 -13.15 23.19 -3.53
CA LYS A 298 -14.48 23.75 -3.26
C LYS A 298 -14.90 24.84 -4.26
N GLU A 299 -13.94 25.45 -4.92
CA GLU A 299 -14.13 26.47 -5.97
C GLU A 299 -14.28 25.84 -7.36
N GLY A 300 -14.26 24.51 -7.48
CA GLY A 300 -14.36 23.78 -8.74
C GLY A 300 -13.10 23.81 -9.59
N GLN A 301 -11.94 24.16 -9.02
CA GLN A 301 -10.66 24.23 -9.70
C GLN A 301 -9.88 22.95 -9.49
N ARG A 302 -9.30 22.39 -10.56
CA ARG A 302 -8.30 21.34 -10.47
C ARG A 302 -7.04 21.90 -9.82
N PHE A 303 -6.48 21.20 -8.83
CA PHE A 303 -5.40 21.73 -8.00
C PHE A 303 -4.13 20.87 -7.99
N VAL A 304 -4.17 19.67 -8.56
CA VAL A 304 -3.01 18.76 -8.60
C VAL A 304 -3.09 17.86 -9.84
N ASN A 305 -1.97 17.30 -10.26
CA ASN A 305 -1.94 16.23 -11.25
C ASN A 305 -2.22 14.90 -10.54
N GLU A 306 -3.27 14.19 -10.90
CA GLU A 306 -3.74 12.95 -10.26
C GLU A 306 -2.78 11.77 -10.44
N PHE A 307 -1.82 11.86 -11.37
CA PHE A 307 -0.74 10.87 -11.57
C PHE A 307 0.41 11.00 -10.57
N GLU A 308 0.39 12.04 -9.73
CA GLU A 308 1.42 12.23 -8.73
C GLU A 308 1.42 11.15 -7.65
N SER A 309 2.55 11.01 -6.96
CA SER A 309 2.70 10.11 -5.82
C SER A 309 1.75 10.50 -4.68
N ARG A 310 1.43 9.52 -3.85
CA ARG A 310 0.41 9.67 -2.81
C ARG A 310 0.70 10.77 -1.79
N ASP A 311 1.96 11.00 -1.49
CA ASP A 311 2.39 12.08 -0.59
C ASP A 311 2.19 13.46 -1.23
N VAL A 312 2.49 13.63 -2.53
CA VAL A 312 2.23 14.88 -3.28
C VAL A 312 0.73 15.15 -3.32
N LEU A 313 -0.07 14.15 -3.66
CA LEU A 313 -1.53 14.27 -3.66
C LEU A 313 -2.08 14.64 -2.27
N SER A 314 -1.53 14.04 -1.22
CA SER A 314 -1.97 14.31 0.16
C SER A 314 -1.57 15.71 0.63
N LYS A 315 -0.37 16.19 0.29
CA LYS A 315 0.05 17.58 0.58
C LYS A 315 -0.87 18.56 -0.11
N ALA A 316 -1.08 18.39 -1.42
CA ALA A 316 -1.97 19.23 -2.19
C ALA A 316 -3.42 19.24 -1.65
N ALA A 317 -3.92 18.09 -1.18
CA ALA A 317 -5.23 17.99 -0.57
C ALA A 317 -5.32 18.74 0.77
N LEU A 318 -4.28 18.62 1.63
CA LEU A 318 -4.22 19.32 2.92
C LEU A 318 -4.12 20.85 2.77
N GLU A 319 -3.62 21.35 1.67
CA GLU A 319 -3.56 22.77 1.34
C GLU A 319 -4.91 23.35 0.90
N GLN A 320 -5.88 22.48 0.52
CA GLN A 320 -7.20 22.96 0.15
C GLN A 320 -7.99 23.41 1.39
N LYS A 321 -8.98 24.28 1.17
CA LYS A 321 -9.82 24.80 2.25
C LYS A 321 -10.47 23.65 3.04
N ASP A 322 -10.20 23.62 4.33
CA ASP A 322 -10.63 22.58 5.29
C ASP A 322 -10.07 21.17 4.97
N GLY A 323 -9.06 21.05 4.10
CA GLY A 323 -8.54 19.78 3.63
C GLY A 323 -9.54 18.95 2.81
N ILE A 324 -10.55 19.62 2.21
CA ILE A 324 -11.65 18.96 1.50
C ILE A 324 -11.57 19.25 0.00
N PHE A 325 -11.73 18.21 -0.80
CA PHE A 325 -11.84 18.27 -2.25
C PHE A 325 -12.87 17.28 -2.77
N TYR A 326 -13.17 17.33 -4.05
CA TYR A 326 -14.13 16.45 -4.73
C TYR A 326 -13.41 15.68 -5.84
N ILE A 327 -13.84 14.44 -6.06
CA ILE A 327 -13.41 13.61 -7.17
C ILE A 327 -14.52 13.63 -8.21
N ILE A 328 -14.20 14.10 -9.40
CA ILE A 328 -15.11 14.14 -10.54
C ILE A 328 -14.70 13.04 -11.51
N ALA A 329 -15.61 12.15 -11.84
CA ALA A 329 -15.42 11.07 -12.81
C ALA A 329 -16.61 11.03 -13.79
N ASP A 330 -16.35 10.57 -15.01
CA ASP A 330 -17.37 10.36 -16.03
C ASP A 330 -18.25 9.14 -15.69
N ALA A 331 -19.53 9.20 -16.03
CA ALA A 331 -20.46 8.10 -15.80
C ALA A 331 -20.08 6.78 -16.53
N ASN A 332 -19.45 6.89 -17.71
CA ASN A 332 -18.97 5.72 -18.44
C ASN A 332 -17.79 5.02 -17.75
N ILE A 333 -16.98 5.79 -17.03
CA ILE A 333 -15.82 5.31 -16.30
C ILE A 333 -16.24 4.57 -15.02
N LYS A 334 -17.38 4.95 -14.47
CA LYS A 334 -17.95 4.33 -13.27
C LYS A 334 -18.16 2.82 -13.44
N ALA A 335 -18.69 2.38 -14.57
CA ALA A 335 -18.90 0.95 -14.86
C ALA A 335 -17.59 0.19 -15.15
N LEU A 336 -16.64 0.83 -15.85
CA LEU A 336 -15.32 0.26 -16.15
C LEU A 336 -14.46 0.09 -14.88
N ALA A 337 -14.54 1.05 -13.96
CA ALA A 337 -13.73 1.08 -12.75
C ALA A 337 -14.00 -0.07 -11.78
N MET A 338 -15.22 -0.56 -11.75
CA MET A 338 -15.66 -1.50 -10.71
C MET A 338 -15.83 -2.92 -11.25
N ASN A 339 -15.60 -3.15 -12.53
CA ASN A 339 -15.90 -4.42 -13.21
C ASN A 339 -17.26 -4.98 -12.76
N THR A 340 -18.28 -4.10 -12.71
CA THR A 340 -19.60 -4.36 -12.16
C THR A 340 -20.67 -3.68 -13.02
N THR A 341 -21.93 -3.98 -12.79
CA THR A 341 -23.05 -3.35 -13.49
C THR A 341 -23.36 -1.96 -12.89
N GLU A 342 -23.89 -1.06 -13.69
CA GLU A 342 -24.33 0.28 -13.26
C GLU A 342 -25.37 0.20 -12.12
N ASP A 343 -26.26 -0.79 -12.14
CA ASP A 343 -27.24 -1.04 -11.08
C ASP A 343 -26.58 -1.36 -9.73
N LYS A 344 -25.53 -2.16 -9.73
CA LYS A 344 -24.79 -2.51 -8.51
C LYS A 344 -24.07 -1.31 -7.91
N ILE A 345 -23.50 -0.46 -8.74
CA ILE A 345 -22.87 0.80 -8.31
C ILE A 345 -23.90 1.75 -7.69
N ASN A 346 -25.06 1.90 -8.33
CA ASN A 346 -26.11 2.76 -7.82
C ASN A 346 -26.63 2.27 -6.46
N GLN A 347 -26.82 0.96 -6.28
CA GLN A 347 -27.18 0.36 -5.00
C GLN A 347 -26.14 0.60 -3.90
N GLU A 348 -24.86 0.48 -4.20
CA GLU A 348 -23.78 0.72 -3.23
C GLU A 348 -23.63 2.22 -2.89
N LEU A 349 -23.86 3.11 -3.85
CA LEU A 349 -23.88 4.55 -3.61
C LEU A 349 -25.09 4.96 -2.77
N GLU A 350 -26.28 4.46 -3.07
CA GLU A 350 -27.49 4.71 -2.28
C GLU A 350 -27.33 4.18 -0.84
N ALA A 351 -26.75 3.00 -0.67
CA ALA A 351 -26.43 2.45 0.65
C ALA A 351 -25.41 3.30 1.42
N SER A 352 -24.41 3.86 0.74
CA SER A 352 -23.40 4.73 1.37
C SER A 352 -23.98 6.11 1.73
N PHE A 353 -24.87 6.66 0.92
CA PHE A 353 -25.58 7.92 1.23
C PHE A 353 -26.61 7.75 2.35
N SER A 354 -27.30 6.61 2.44
CA SER A 354 -28.25 6.31 3.51
C SER A 354 -27.57 6.09 4.87
N ALA A 355 -26.35 5.57 4.88
CA ALA A 355 -25.55 5.42 6.10
C ALA A 355 -24.98 6.74 6.65
N THR A 356 -24.97 7.80 5.85
CA THR A 356 -24.46 9.13 6.25
C THR A 356 -25.56 10.06 6.78
N THR A 357 -26.82 9.64 6.72
CA THR A 357 -28.00 10.44 7.14
C THR A 357 -28.69 9.92 8.41
N CYS A 358 -28.10 8.96 9.14
CA CYS A 358 -28.59 8.50 10.46
C CYS A 358 -27.72 9.00 11.60
#